data_07f66754821630f13b29925907978e5a
#
_entry.id   07f66754821630f13b29925907978e5a
#
_cell.length_a   1.000
_cell.length_b   1.000
_cell.length_c   1.000
_cell.angle_alpha   90.00
_cell.angle_beta   90.00
_cell.angle_gamma   90.00
#
_symmetry.space_group_name_H-M   'P 1'
#
loop_
_entity.id
_entity.type
_entity.pdbx_description
1 polymer ?
#
loop_
_entity_poly.entity_id
_entity_poly.type
_entity_poly.pdbx_seq_one_letter_code
_entity_poly.pdbx_strand_id
1 'polypeptide(L)'
;MKVGGINPVGLSSTGQSGEPDNALLRPPEVVCRLTRMGAAFPTRLSFMRLLVRRMAAENWQISCQCFELDNAGYGTAVYNVSLPGQCYSLVVFANPLADSDRTDRVIASAWDAAFVLFDGIPGKADIDRLRQQAPLQEAGRFEATDLILSRANRSLRLFEYTCDCLASGRQPEPQRLMNVGYLMRTTAVYGNGKFGAGDHSKIASRPETQNSFGAEMLTVYLIRLFTFDQLEHIARQRSPQTAVPLDRDLKRLLGIGNATGLGMAPFVVSHPELLHQWFAAREIALARVRSVSRVQLAELQRAEQLRQRVLTHLAQWRVDDPA
;
A
#
# COMPACT_ATOMS: atom_id res chain seq x y z
N MET A 1 -16.35 33.17 5.26
CA MET A 1 -15.25 32.82 6.16
C MET A 1 -14.17 32.16 5.32
N LYS A 2 -13.04 32.82 5.12
CA LYS A 2 -11.93 32.31 4.30
C LYS A 2 -11.17 31.29 5.16
N VAL A 3 -11.14 30.05 4.72
CA VAL A 3 -10.27 29.00 5.30
C VAL A 3 -8.88 29.26 4.77
N GLY A 4 -7.96 29.56 5.70
CA GLY A 4 -6.58 29.85 5.38
C GLY A 4 -5.85 28.63 4.80
N GLY A 5 -5.28 28.80 3.62
CA GLY A 5 -4.39 27.84 3.01
C GLY A 5 -3.16 27.63 3.89
N ILE A 6 -2.83 26.37 4.13
CA ILE A 6 -1.53 26.01 4.70
C ILE A 6 -0.49 26.29 3.62
N ASN A 7 0.22 27.40 3.77
CA ASN A 7 1.37 27.68 2.95
C ASN A 7 2.40 26.55 3.11
N PRO A 8 2.95 26.00 2.02
CA PRO A 8 4.15 25.18 2.12
C PRO A 8 5.21 26.02 2.82
N VAL A 9 5.86 25.45 3.80
CA VAL A 9 6.94 26.04 4.57
C VAL A 9 7.86 26.78 3.61
N GLY A 10 7.82 28.11 3.67
CA GLY A 10 8.63 28.96 2.83
C GLY A 10 10.10 28.69 3.12
N LEU A 11 10.78 28.05 2.20
CA LEU A 11 12.20 28.18 2.02
C LEU A 11 12.40 29.64 1.61
N SER A 12 12.88 30.47 2.52
CA SER A 12 13.28 31.85 2.22
C SER A 12 14.32 31.80 1.10
N SER A 13 13.87 32.11 -0.09
CA SER A 13 14.68 32.24 -1.29
C SER A 13 15.48 33.53 -1.24
N THR A 14 16.64 33.50 -0.62
CA THR A 14 17.73 34.43 -0.95
C THR A 14 18.78 33.64 -1.72
N GLY A 15 18.55 33.47 -2.99
CA GLY A 15 19.49 32.84 -3.92
C GLY A 15 18.76 32.45 -5.20
N GLN A 16 19.00 33.21 -6.23
CA GLN A 16 18.67 33.03 -7.63
C GLN A 16 17.77 31.86 -7.99
N SER A 17 16.55 32.15 -8.37
CA SER A 17 15.59 31.23 -9.00
C SER A 17 16.04 30.89 -10.43
N GLY A 18 17.21 30.28 -10.57
CA GLY A 18 17.61 29.62 -11.80
C GLY A 18 16.87 28.29 -11.92
N GLU A 19 16.26 28.02 -13.06
CA GLU A 19 15.84 26.68 -13.41
C GLU A 19 17.03 25.72 -13.19
N PRO A 20 16.80 24.51 -12.67
CA PRO A 20 17.87 23.55 -12.49
C PRO A 20 18.53 23.29 -13.84
N ASP A 21 19.86 23.35 -13.87
CA ASP A 21 20.64 23.04 -15.05
C ASP A 21 20.18 21.70 -15.63
N ASN A 22 19.62 21.73 -16.83
CA ASN A 22 19.09 20.55 -17.53
C ASN A 22 20.15 19.44 -17.66
N ALA A 23 21.43 19.78 -17.62
CA ALA A 23 22.54 18.82 -17.62
C ALA A 23 22.57 17.92 -16.37
N LEU A 24 21.92 18.33 -15.26
CA LEU A 24 21.81 17.55 -14.03
C LEU A 24 20.60 16.60 -14.01
N LEU A 25 19.68 16.75 -14.95
CA LEU A 25 18.50 15.88 -15.09
C LEU A 25 18.88 14.61 -15.86
N ARG A 26 18.48 13.48 -15.29
CA ARG A 26 18.60 12.21 -16.02
C ARG A 26 17.45 12.09 -17.02
N PRO A 27 17.73 11.59 -18.24
CA PRO A 27 16.68 11.46 -19.24
C PRO A 27 15.57 10.48 -18.79
N PRO A 28 14.30 10.74 -19.17
CA PRO A 28 13.15 9.93 -18.77
C PRO A 28 13.34 8.43 -19.06
N GLU A 29 13.95 8.09 -20.18
CA GLU A 29 14.21 6.71 -20.60
C GLU A 29 15.14 5.95 -19.63
N VAL A 30 16.00 6.68 -18.92
CA VAL A 30 16.87 6.12 -17.89
C VAL A 30 16.15 5.94 -16.57
N VAL A 31 15.25 6.88 -16.24
CA VAL A 31 14.57 6.95 -14.94
C VAL A 31 13.33 6.08 -14.89
N CYS A 32 12.57 6.05 -15.98
CA CYS A 32 11.28 5.36 -16.09
C CYS A 32 11.40 3.88 -16.51
N ARG A 33 12.57 3.28 -16.40
CA ARG A 33 12.71 1.85 -16.72
C ARG A 33 11.98 0.97 -15.71
N LEU A 34 11.16 0.03 -16.20
CA LEU A 34 10.40 -0.92 -15.38
C LEU A 34 11.30 -1.71 -14.41
N THR A 35 12.51 -2.05 -14.83
CA THR A 35 13.51 -2.71 -13.98
C THR A 35 13.91 -1.89 -12.75
N ARG A 36 13.73 -0.56 -12.79
CA ARG A 36 13.99 0.33 -11.65
C ARG A 36 12.76 0.53 -10.76
N MET A 37 11.59 0.14 -11.22
CA MET A 37 10.33 0.25 -10.49
C MET A 37 10.00 -1.02 -9.71
N GLY A 38 10.74 -2.11 -9.91
CA GLY A 38 10.56 -3.37 -9.21
C GLY A 38 11.09 -3.40 -7.79
N ALA A 39 10.91 -4.52 -7.13
CA ALA A 39 11.38 -4.78 -5.76
C ALA A 39 12.88 -4.57 -5.58
N ALA A 40 13.68 -4.70 -6.65
CA ALA A 40 15.13 -4.45 -6.63
C ALA A 40 15.50 -2.99 -6.29
N PHE A 41 14.57 -2.04 -6.40
CA PHE A 41 14.80 -0.62 -6.11
C PHE A 41 13.71 -0.01 -5.22
N PRO A 42 13.28 -0.65 -4.13
CA PRO A 42 12.16 -0.19 -3.31
C PRO A 42 12.40 1.18 -2.70
N THR A 43 13.66 1.55 -2.47
CA THR A 43 14.04 2.83 -1.87
C THR A 43 13.84 4.03 -2.79
N ARG A 44 13.78 3.83 -4.10
CA ARG A 44 13.74 4.92 -5.08
C ARG A 44 12.33 5.31 -5.53
N LEU A 45 11.37 4.40 -5.41
CA LEU A 45 10.01 4.56 -5.93
C LEU A 45 8.96 3.92 -5.01
N SER A 46 9.12 4.05 -3.72
CA SER A 46 8.15 3.49 -2.80
C SER A 46 6.99 4.47 -2.58
N PHE A 47 5.95 4.38 -3.39
CA PHE A 47 4.68 5.05 -3.13
C PHE A 47 4.10 4.63 -1.78
N MET A 48 4.33 3.41 -1.37
CA MET A 48 3.96 2.90 -0.05
C MET A 48 4.64 3.68 1.08
N ARG A 49 5.92 3.99 0.96
CA ARG A 49 6.62 4.80 1.97
C ARG A 49 6.05 6.21 2.08
N LEU A 50 5.67 6.80 0.95
CA LEU A 50 5.02 8.11 0.95
C LEU A 50 3.69 8.05 1.71
N LEU A 51 2.88 7.03 1.45
CA LEU A 51 1.64 6.81 2.18
C LEU A 51 1.89 6.64 3.68
N VAL A 52 2.78 5.72 4.07
CA VAL A 52 3.07 5.42 5.48
C VAL A 52 3.55 6.66 6.23
N ARG A 53 4.44 7.45 5.62
CA ARG A 53 4.90 8.72 6.20
C ARG A 53 3.76 9.72 6.36
N ARG A 54 2.85 9.79 5.40
CA ARG A 54 1.68 10.63 5.51
C ARG A 54 0.75 10.16 6.62
N MET A 55 0.45 8.87 6.67
CA MET A 55 -0.36 8.27 7.75
C MET A 55 0.20 8.62 9.13
N ALA A 56 1.53 8.50 9.28
CA ALA A 56 2.21 8.87 10.52
C ALA A 56 2.14 10.38 10.81
N ALA A 57 2.38 11.23 9.81
CA ALA A 57 2.37 12.68 9.96
C ALA A 57 0.98 13.24 10.31
N GLU A 58 -0.07 12.66 9.75
CA GLU A 58 -1.46 13.07 9.93
C GLU A 58 -2.20 12.25 11.01
N ASN A 59 -1.49 11.32 11.66
CA ASN A 59 -2.03 10.49 12.75
C ASN A 59 -3.25 9.64 12.34
N TRP A 60 -3.17 8.99 11.20
CA TRP A 60 -4.23 8.08 10.77
C TRP A 60 -4.33 6.87 11.69
N GLN A 61 -5.57 6.46 11.99
CA GLN A 61 -5.84 5.32 12.87
C GLN A 61 -6.39 4.16 12.04
N ILE A 62 -5.85 2.97 12.26
CA ILE A 62 -6.36 1.74 11.63
C ILE A 62 -6.89 0.82 12.73
N SER A 63 -8.10 0.33 12.54
CA SER A 63 -8.74 -0.64 13.43
C SER A 63 -9.39 -1.76 12.63
N CYS A 64 -9.32 -2.98 13.14
CA CYS A 64 -10.09 -4.11 12.63
C CYS A 64 -11.46 -4.08 13.29
N GLN A 65 -12.50 -3.79 12.52
CA GLN A 65 -13.88 -3.70 13.01
C GLN A 65 -14.58 -5.06 13.04
N CYS A 66 -14.29 -5.89 12.04
CA CYS A 66 -14.88 -7.22 11.88
C CYS A 66 -13.80 -8.17 11.40
N PHE A 67 -13.74 -9.36 12.00
CA PHE A 67 -12.82 -10.42 11.59
C PHE A 67 -13.48 -11.78 11.80
N GLU A 68 -14.36 -12.13 10.88
CA GLU A 68 -15.18 -13.34 10.92
C GLU A 68 -14.64 -14.34 9.90
N LEU A 69 -13.56 -15.01 10.24
CA LEU A 69 -12.94 -16.06 9.44
C LEU A 69 -13.10 -17.43 10.10
N ASP A 70 -13.31 -18.45 9.28
CA ASP A 70 -13.26 -19.84 9.72
C ASP A 70 -11.81 -20.30 10.03
N ASN A 71 -11.64 -21.55 10.45
CA ASN A 71 -10.34 -22.11 10.80
C ASN A 71 -9.35 -22.17 9.61
N ALA A 72 -9.86 -22.16 8.38
CA ALA A 72 -9.06 -22.12 7.15
C ALA A 72 -8.79 -20.70 6.67
N GLY A 73 -9.30 -19.70 7.39
CA GLY A 73 -9.11 -18.28 7.09
C GLY A 73 -10.02 -17.76 5.98
N TYR A 74 -11.18 -18.38 5.77
CA TYR A 74 -12.21 -17.91 4.84
C TYR A 74 -13.33 -17.20 5.58
N GLY A 75 -13.89 -16.16 4.95
CA GLY A 75 -14.94 -15.35 5.57
C GLY A 75 -14.84 -13.88 5.22
N THR A 76 -15.22 -13.03 6.17
CA THR A 76 -15.27 -11.58 5.98
C THR A 76 -14.45 -10.86 7.03
N ALA A 77 -13.74 -9.82 6.59
CA ALA A 77 -13.08 -8.88 7.50
C ALA A 77 -13.30 -7.43 7.05
N VAL A 78 -13.29 -6.49 8.00
CA VAL A 78 -13.43 -5.06 7.74
C VAL A 78 -12.38 -4.32 8.55
N TYR A 79 -11.54 -3.54 7.86
CA TYR A 79 -10.54 -2.67 8.45
C TYR A 79 -10.92 -1.22 8.20
N ASN A 80 -11.08 -0.44 9.25
CA ASN A 80 -11.36 0.98 9.16
C ASN A 80 -10.08 1.80 9.27
N VAL A 81 -10.01 2.84 8.45
CA VAL A 81 -8.96 3.85 8.49
C VAL A 81 -9.60 5.20 8.75
N SER A 82 -9.36 5.76 9.92
CA SER A 82 -9.84 7.08 10.30
C SER A 82 -8.74 8.11 10.16
N LEU A 83 -9.03 9.20 9.49
CA LEU A 83 -8.16 10.35 9.31
C LEU A 83 -8.96 11.63 9.57
N PRO A 84 -8.33 12.80 9.74
CA PRO A 84 -9.04 14.03 10.05
C PRO A 84 -10.12 14.36 9.01
N GLY A 85 -11.39 14.27 9.41
CA GLY A 85 -12.54 14.61 8.57
C GLY A 85 -12.99 13.51 7.59
N GLN A 86 -12.36 12.35 7.56
CA GLN A 86 -12.67 11.27 6.62
C GLN A 86 -12.44 9.88 7.23
N CYS A 87 -13.16 8.91 6.70
CA CYS A 87 -12.97 7.49 7.03
C CYS A 87 -13.04 6.65 5.76
N TYR A 88 -12.24 5.60 5.71
CA TYR A 88 -12.30 4.56 4.68
C TYR A 88 -12.37 3.19 5.32
N SER A 89 -12.89 2.23 4.60
CA SER A 89 -12.89 0.83 5.06
C SER A 89 -12.40 -0.10 3.97
N LEU A 90 -11.53 -1.04 4.31
CA LEU A 90 -11.26 -2.19 3.46
C LEU A 90 -12.23 -3.29 3.84
N VAL A 91 -13.11 -3.66 2.93
CA VAL A 91 -13.98 -4.83 3.06
C VAL A 91 -13.33 -6.00 2.33
N VAL A 92 -13.24 -7.12 3.03
CA VAL A 92 -12.53 -8.33 2.56
C VAL A 92 -13.50 -9.49 2.49
N PHE A 93 -13.48 -10.21 1.38
CA PHE A 93 -14.16 -11.50 1.21
C PHE A 93 -13.14 -12.55 0.82
N ALA A 94 -12.80 -13.43 1.75
CA ALA A 94 -11.90 -14.55 1.52
C ALA A 94 -12.73 -15.82 1.30
N ASN A 95 -12.48 -16.51 0.20
CA ASN A 95 -13.25 -17.66 -0.23
C ASN A 95 -12.33 -18.86 -0.52
N PRO A 96 -12.81 -20.09 -0.34
CA PRO A 96 -12.04 -21.26 -0.73
C PRO A 96 -11.81 -21.26 -2.24
N LEU A 97 -10.59 -21.60 -2.62
CA LEU A 97 -10.19 -21.80 -4.00
C LEU A 97 -9.53 -23.16 -4.12
N ALA A 98 -9.94 -23.94 -5.12
CA ALA A 98 -9.33 -25.23 -5.36
C ALA A 98 -7.84 -25.07 -5.71
N ASP A 99 -7.01 -25.99 -5.24
CA ASP A 99 -5.55 -25.92 -5.48
C ASP A 99 -5.20 -25.95 -6.96
N SER A 100 -6.00 -26.60 -7.79
CA SER A 100 -5.87 -26.61 -9.26
C SER A 100 -6.03 -25.22 -9.89
N ASP A 101 -6.84 -24.36 -9.28
CA ASP A 101 -7.17 -23.02 -9.79
C ASP A 101 -6.24 -21.94 -9.21
N ARG A 102 -5.51 -22.31 -8.16
CA ARG A 102 -4.56 -21.40 -7.50
C ARG A 102 -3.31 -21.23 -8.34
N THR A 103 -2.89 -20.02 -8.54
CA THR A 103 -1.71 -19.72 -9.35
C THR A 103 -0.96 -18.47 -8.87
N ASP A 104 0.37 -18.52 -8.97
CA ASP A 104 1.26 -17.36 -8.76
C ASP A 104 1.41 -16.51 -10.04
N ARG A 105 0.62 -16.75 -11.09
CA ARG A 105 0.65 -15.94 -12.31
C ARG A 105 0.06 -14.56 -12.07
N VAL A 106 0.48 -13.59 -12.86
CA VAL A 106 -0.02 -12.20 -12.80
C VAL A 106 -1.51 -12.13 -13.17
N ILE A 107 -1.93 -12.96 -14.10
CA ILE A 107 -3.32 -13.08 -14.53
C ILE A 107 -3.82 -14.45 -14.07
N ALA A 108 -4.80 -14.45 -13.19
CA ALA A 108 -5.50 -15.63 -12.73
C ALA A 108 -6.95 -15.58 -13.19
N SER A 109 -7.58 -16.74 -13.32
CA SER A 109 -9.00 -16.88 -13.66
C SER A 109 -9.89 -16.94 -12.41
N ALA A 110 -9.31 -17.30 -11.25
CA ALA A 110 -10.01 -17.44 -9.99
C ALA A 110 -9.16 -16.87 -8.83
N TRP A 111 -9.82 -16.53 -7.71
CA TRP A 111 -9.24 -15.74 -6.64
C TRP A 111 -9.62 -16.24 -5.26
N ASP A 112 -8.63 -16.29 -4.35
CA ASP A 112 -8.84 -16.58 -2.93
C ASP A 112 -9.56 -15.46 -2.18
N ALA A 113 -9.37 -14.23 -2.61
CA ALA A 113 -9.94 -13.07 -1.94
C ALA A 113 -10.29 -11.94 -2.90
N ALA A 114 -11.39 -11.25 -2.59
CA ALA A 114 -11.77 -9.99 -3.18
C ALA A 114 -11.79 -8.90 -2.11
N PHE A 115 -11.43 -7.69 -2.50
CA PHE A 115 -11.29 -6.54 -1.61
C PHE A 115 -11.96 -5.32 -2.21
N VAL A 116 -12.59 -4.52 -1.37
CA VAL A 116 -13.17 -3.24 -1.75
C VAL A 116 -12.66 -2.17 -0.79
N LEU A 117 -12.03 -1.13 -1.31
CA LEU A 117 -11.85 0.11 -0.55
C LEU A 117 -13.16 0.88 -0.63
N PHE A 118 -13.82 1.01 0.50
CA PHE A 118 -15.13 1.64 0.66
C PHE A 118 -14.97 3.04 1.26
N ASP A 119 -15.76 3.98 0.77
CA ASP A 119 -15.83 5.34 1.27
C ASP A 119 -16.72 5.42 2.51
N GLY A 120 -16.13 5.61 3.66
CA GLY A 120 -16.82 5.59 4.94
C GLY A 120 -16.82 4.24 5.64
N ILE A 121 -17.80 4.01 6.51
CA ILE A 121 -17.99 2.77 7.27
C ILE A 121 -19.17 2.01 6.67
N PRO A 122 -18.94 0.79 6.11
CA PRO A 122 -20.02 0.03 5.48
C PRO A 122 -21.01 -0.48 6.52
N GLY A 123 -22.29 -0.36 6.24
CA GLY A 123 -23.36 -1.01 6.98
C GLY A 123 -23.53 -2.47 6.53
N LYS A 124 -24.39 -3.22 7.23
CA LYS A 124 -24.67 -4.63 6.88
C LYS A 124 -25.15 -4.77 5.44
N ALA A 125 -26.05 -3.89 4.99
CA ALA A 125 -26.56 -3.90 3.63
C ALA A 125 -25.46 -3.70 2.56
N ASP A 126 -24.50 -2.82 2.85
CA ASP A 126 -23.34 -2.62 1.97
C ASP A 126 -22.49 -3.87 1.90
N ILE A 127 -22.20 -4.50 3.03
CA ILE A 127 -21.40 -5.74 3.09
C ILE A 127 -22.10 -6.87 2.34
N ASP A 128 -23.40 -7.03 2.50
CA ASP A 128 -24.18 -8.06 1.81
C ASP A 128 -24.21 -7.83 0.29
N ARG A 129 -24.37 -6.57 -0.15
CA ARG A 129 -24.26 -6.17 -1.56
C ARG A 129 -22.87 -6.45 -2.11
N LEU A 130 -21.83 -5.98 -1.42
CA LEU A 130 -20.44 -6.15 -1.86
C LEU A 130 -20.02 -7.61 -1.92
N ARG A 131 -20.51 -8.47 -1.03
CA ARG A 131 -20.25 -9.91 -1.05
C ARG A 131 -20.69 -10.56 -2.36
N GLN A 132 -21.80 -10.09 -2.93
CA GLN A 132 -22.33 -10.60 -4.19
C GLN A 132 -21.60 -9.99 -5.41
N GLN A 133 -21.22 -8.73 -5.32
CA GLN A 133 -20.73 -7.96 -6.47
C GLN A 133 -19.20 -7.94 -6.62
N ALA A 134 -18.47 -7.85 -5.51
CA ALA A 134 -17.01 -7.70 -5.55
C ALA A 134 -16.27 -8.84 -6.26
N PRO A 135 -16.66 -10.12 -6.11
CA PRO A 135 -16.02 -11.22 -6.85
C PRO A 135 -16.20 -11.12 -8.37
N LEU A 136 -17.31 -10.57 -8.83
CA LEU A 136 -17.65 -10.47 -10.26
C LEU A 136 -16.87 -9.36 -10.96
N GLN A 137 -16.61 -8.25 -10.27
CA GLN A 137 -15.92 -7.07 -10.78
C GLN A 137 -16.39 -6.62 -12.19
N GLU A 138 -17.69 -6.59 -12.38
CA GLU A 138 -18.28 -6.12 -13.63
C GLU A 138 -18.59 -4.63 -13.55
N ALA A 139 -18.28 -3.92 -14.63
CA ALA A 139 -18.60 -2.50 -14.74
C ALA A 139 -20.12 -2.26 -14.58
N GLY A 140 -20.48 -1.21 -13.84
CA GLY A 140 -21.88 -0.82 -13.61
C GLY A 140 -22.58 -1.50 -12.45
N ARG A 141 -21.92 -2.39 -11.71
CA ARG A 141 -22.48 -3.04 -10.49
C ARG A 141 -22.08 -2.39 -9.19
N PHE A 142 -21.36 -1.29 -9.23
CA PHE A 142 -20.76 -0.68 -8.07
C PHE A 142 -21.34 0.69 -7.78
N GLU A 143 -21.45 0.98 -6.48
CA GLU A 143 -21.93 2.27 -5.99
C GLU A 143 -20.81 3.31 -5.96
N ALA A 144 -21.19 4.57 -5.79
CA ALA A 144 -20.23 5.67 -5.69
C ALA A 144 -19.28 5.57 -4.49
N THR A 145 -19.64 4.77 -3.50
CA THR A 145 -18.85 4.48 -2.30
C THR A 145 -17.77 3.42 -2.53
N ASP A 146 -17.85 2.64 -3.62
CA ASP A 146 -16.92 1.56 -3.91
C ASP A 146 -15.73 2.12 -4.70
N LEU A 147 -14.71 2.56 -4.00
CA LEU A 147 -13.60 3.34 -4.58
C LEU A 147 -12.63 2.50 -5.38
N ILE A 148 -12.19 1.38 -4.80
CA ILE A 148 -11.16 0.51 -5.39
C ILE A 148 -11.53 -0.94 -5.16
N LEU A 149 -11.39 -1.72 -6.22
CA LEU A 149 -11.54 -3.17 -6.18
C LEU A 149 -10.19 -3.83 -6.40
N SER A 150 -9.96 -4.89 -5.67
CA SER A 150 -8.78 -5.71 -5.80
C SER A 150 -9.10 -7.18 -5.63
N ARG A 151 -8.25 -8.02 -6.20
CA ARG A 151 -8.28 -9.48 -6.03
C ARG A 151 -6.89 -9.98 -5.69
N ALA A 152 -6.83 -11.05 -4.94
CA ALA A 152 -5.54 -11.66 -4.63
C ALA A 152 -5.65 -13.17 -4.47
N ASN A 153 -4.51 -13.83 -4.66
CA ASN A 153 -4.31 -15.23 -4.35
C ASN A 153 -3.21 -15.42 -3.31
N ARG A 154 -3.41 -16.35 -2.39
CA ARG A 154 -2.36 -16.81 -1.49
C ARG A 154 -1.20 -17.37 -2.31
N SER A 155 0.03 -17.00 -1.96
CA SER A 155 1.21 -17.53 -2.64
C SER A 155 1.30 -19.04 -2.47
N LEU A 156 1.39 -19.78 -3.59
CA LEU A 156 1.60 -21.21 -3.59
C LEU A 156 2.85 -21.66 -2.83
N ARG A 157 3.87 -20.82 -2.81
CA ARG A 157 5.18 -21.17 -2.26
C ARG A 157 5.37 -20.77 -0.82
N LEU A 158 4.72 -19.68 -0.40
CA LEU A 158 5.05 -19.06 0.87
C LEU A 158 3.93 -19.06 1.88
N PHE A 159 2.68 -19.02 1.45
CA PHE A 159 1.59 -18.83 2.40
C PHE A 159 1.52 -20.01 3.39
N GLU A 160 1.37 -21.25 2.89
CA GLU A 160 1.31 -22.44 3.75
C GLU A 160 2.61 -22.68 4.51
N TYR A 161 3.76 -22.52 3.85
CA TYR A 161 5.06 -22.61 4.53
C TYR A 161 5.16 -21.66 5.73
N THR A 162 4.67 -20.45 5.59
CA THR A 162 4.71 -19.46 6.67
C THR A 162 3.72 -19.82 7.77
N CYS A 163 2.49 -20.26 7.42
CA CYS A 163 1.53 -20.80 8.39
C CYS A 163 2.13 -21.93 9.22
N ASP A 164 2.78 -22.90 8.59
CA ASP A 164 3.39 -24.04 9.27
C ASP A 164 4.55 -23.63 10.19
N CYS A 165 5.37 -22.67 9.75
CA CYS A 165 6.40 -22.09 10.61
C CYS A 165 5.80 -21.47 11.85
N LEU A 166 4.82 -20.59 11.71
CA LEU A 166 4.18 -19.90 12.82
C LEU A 166 3.45 -20.87 13.75
N ALA A 167 2.71 -21.82 13.22
CA ALA A 167 2.03 -22.87 14.00
C ALA A 167 3.01 -23.71 14.83
N SER A 168 4.22 -23.92 14.32
CA SER A 168 5.31 -24.66 15.00
C SER A 168 6.13 -23.78 15.97
N GLY A 169 5.71 -22.56 16.25
CA GLY A 169 6.45 -21.65 17.15
C GLY A 169 7.73 -21.06 16.53
N ARG A 170 7.87 -21.07 15.22
CA ARG A 170 9.08 -20.63 14.51
C ARG A 170 8.76 -19.49 13.55
N GLN A 171 9.76 -18.66 13.27
CA GLN A 171 9.68 -17.68 12.19
C GLN A 171 10.10 -18.31 10.84
N PRO A 172 9.49 -17.88 9.71
CA PRO A 172 9.95 -18.31 8.41
C PRO A 172 11.32 -17.71 8.07
N GLU A 173 12.07 -18.40 7.24
CA GLU A 173 13.41 -17.95 6.80
C GLU A 173 13.33 -16.69 5.93
N PRO A 174 14.00 -15.58 6.30
CA PRO A 174 13.95 -14.32 5.56
C PRO A 174 14.38 -14.48 4.08
N GLN A 175 15.41 -15.27 3.81
CA GLN A 175 15.89 -15.54 2.46
C GLN A 175 14.79 -16.15 1.58
N ARG A 176 14.05 -17.09 2.13
CA ARG A 176 12.98 -17.77 1.39
C ARG A 176 11.83 -16.81 1.09
N LEU A 177 11.50 -15.94 2.04
CA LEU A 177 10.49 -14.88 1.83
C LEU A 177 10.93 -13.87 0.77
N MET A 178 12.19 -13.44 0.80
CA MET A 178 12.74 -12.46 -0.15
C MET A 178 12.73 -12.97 -1.60
N ASN A 179 12.93 -14.26 -1.82
CA ASN A 179 12.97 -14.84 -3.17
C ASN A 179 11.63 -14.72 -3.92
N VAL A 180 10.51 -14.66 -3.20
CA VAL A 180 9.16 -14.52 -3.77
C VAL A 180 8.59 -13.14 -3.50
N GLY A 181 8.80 -12.61 -2.29
CA GLY A 181 8.49 -11.25 -1.92
C GLY A 181 7.03 -10.94 -1.59
N TYR A 182 6.14 -11.93 -1.54
CA TYR A 182 4.74 -11.75 -1.17
C TYR A 182 4.14 -13.04 -0.58
N LEU A 183 3.25 -12.86 0.40
CA LEU A 183 2.44 -13.96 0.97
C LEU A 183 1.11 -14.09 0.25
N MET A 184 0.53 -12.95 -0.12
CA MET A 184 -0.66 -12.90 -0.94
C MET A 184 -0.37 -12.02 -2.15
N ARG A 185 -0.61 -12.56 -3.34
CA ARG A 185 -0.38 -11.83 -4.58
C ARG A 185 -1.61 -11.04 -4.96
N THR A 186 -1.52 -9.75 -4.81
CA THR A 186 -2.51 -8.81 -5.33
C THR A 186 -2.29 -8.67 -6.82
N THR A 187 -3.24 -9.11 -7.61
CA THR A 187 -3.09 -9.14 -9.08
C THR A 187 -3.60 -7.88 -9.74
N ALA A 188 -4.54 -7.20 -9.11
CA ALA A 188 -5.03 -5.94 -9.60
C ALA A 188 -5.58 -5.13 -8.44
N VAL A 189 -5.21 -3.86 -8.43
CA VAL A 189 -5.86 -2.81 -7.65
C VAL A 189 -6.31 -1.79 -8.66
N TYR A 190 -7.61 -1.68 -8.86
CA TYR A 190 -8.18 -0.81 -9.86
C TYR A 190 -8.92 0.32 -9.19
N GLY A 191 -8.60 1.55 -9.58
CA GLY A 191 -9.31 2.73 -9.13
C GLY A 191 -10.33 3.25 -10.13
N ASN A 192 -10.30 2.75 -11.36
CA ASN A 192 -11.18 3.21 -12.43
C ASN A 192 -11.03 2.37 -13.70
N GLY A 193 -12.07 2.35 -14.54
CA GLY A 193 -12.02 1.86 -15.91
C GLY A 193 -12.42 0.40 -16.08
N LYS A 194 -11.83 -0.27 -17.07
CA LYS A 194 -12.29 -1.55 -17.61
C LYS A 194 -12.45 -2.68 -16.58
N PHE A 195 -11.76 -2.61 -15.48
CA PHE A 195 -11.75 -3.62 -14.41
C PHE A 195 -12.03 -3.04 -13.02
N GLY A 196 -12.18 -1.73 -12.92
CA GLY A 196 -12.46 -1.05 -11.66
C GLY A 196 -13.88 -0.52 -11.63
N ALA A 197 -14.45 -0.48 -10.45
CA ALA A 197 -15.77 0.09 -10.21
C ALA A 197 -15.68 1.48 -9.58
N GLY A 198 -14.51 1.90 -9.15
CA GLY A 198 -14.31 3.18 -8.51
C GLY A 198 -14.29 4.34 -9.51
N ASP A 199 -14.73 5.47 -9.05
CA ASP A 199 -14.59 6.72 -9.80
C ASP A 199 -13.25 7.37 -9.46
N HIS A 200 -12.28 7.24 -10.36
CA HIS A 200 -10.95 7.81 -10.19
C HIS A 200 -11.00 9.33 -9.97
N SER A 201 -11.96 10.04 -10.57
CA SER A 201 -12.11 11.48 -10.38
C SER A 201 -12.42 11.84 -8.93
N LYS A 202 -13.22 11.03 -8.25
CA LYS A 202 -13.52 11.20 -6.83
C LYS A 202 -12.31 10.96 -5.93
N ILE A 203 -11.51 9.94 -6.25
CA ILE A 203 -10.27 9.65 -5.53
C ILE A 203 -9.24 10.74 -5.77
N ALA A 204 -9.06 11.15 -7.03
CA ALA A 204 -8.09 12.16 -7.41
C ALA A 204 -8.37 13.55 -6.81
N SER A 205 -9.64 13.88 -6.56
CA SER A 205 -10.03 15.16 -5.99
C SER A 205 -9.83 15.25 -4.47
N ARG A 206 -9.54 14.14 -3.79
CA ARG A 206 -9.43 14.10 -2.32
C ARG A 206 -8.03 14.49 -1.86
N PRO A 207 -7.91 15.46 -0.94
CA PRO A 207 -6.60 15.93 -0.45
C PRO A 207 -5.73 14.82 0.12
N GLU A 208 -6.34 13.85 0.81
CA GLU A 208 -5.65 12.74 1.46
C GLU A 208 -5.07 11.72 0.48
N THR A 209 -5.60 11.66 -0.75
CA THR A 209 -5.14 10.74 -1.80
C THR A 209 -4.43 11.44 -2.96
N GLN A 210 -4.12 12.73 -2.85
CA GLN A 210 -3.45 13.52 -3.91
C GLN A 210 -2.03 13.06 -4.27
N ASN A 211 -1.39 12.25 -3.41
CA ASN A 211 -0.13 11.62 -3.80
C ASN A 211 -0.39 10.57 -4.88
N SER A 212 0.55 10.44 -5.80
CA SER A 212 0.48 9.42 -6.85
C SER A 212 0.16 8.05 -6.25
N PHE A 213 -0.93 7.47 -6.70
CA PHE A 213 -1.42 6.17 -6.25
C PHE A 213 -1.78 6.07 -4.74
N GLY A 214 -2.16 7.18 -4.11
CA GLY A 214 -2.42 7.20 -2.66
C GLY A 214 -3.50 6.22 -2.21
N ALA A 215 -4.65 6.20 -2.86
CA ALA A 215 -5.75 5.30 -2.52
C ALA A 215 -5.42 3.83 -2.83
N GLU A 216 -4.72 3.59 -3.94
CA GLU A 216 -4.25 2.26 -4.34
C GLU A 216 -3.23 1.71 -3.34
N MET A 217 -2.31 2.56 -2.88
CA MET A 217 -1.34 2.16 -1.86
C MET A 217 -2.00 1.91 -0.52
N LEU A 218 -3.01 2.69 -0.15
CA LEU A 218 -3.82 2.42 1.05
C LEU A 218 -4.49 1.04 0.95
N THR A 219 -5.11 0.76 -0.19
CA THR A 219 -5.74 -0.55 -0.43
C THR A 219 -4.70 -1.68 -0.29
N VAL A 220 -3.55 -1.56 -0.95
CA VAL A 220 -2.47 -2.57 -0.86
C VAL A 220 -1.96 -2.71 0.57
N TYR A 221 -1.80 -1.62 1.31
CA TYR A 221 -1.35 -1.63 2.70
C TYR A 221 -2.33 -2.42 3.58
N LEU A 222 -3.62 -2.13 3.47
CA LEU A 222 -4.66 -2.80 4.23
C LEU A 222 -4.80 -4.29 3.85
N ILE A 223 -4.66 -4.64 2.57
CA ILE A 223 -4.62 -6.04 2.11
C ILE A 223 -3.46 -6.79 2.79
N ARG A 224 -2.33 -6.15 2.98
CA ARG A 224 -1.18 -6.78 3.66
C ARG A 224 -1.42 -6.97 5.14
N LEU A 225 -2.03 -5.99 5.82
CA LEU A 225 -2.46 -6.17 7.20
C LEU A 225 -3.40 -7.36 7.32
N PHE A 226 -4.44 -7.41 6.48
CA PHE A 226 -5.33 -8.57 6.43
C PHE A 226 -4.57 -9.89 6.19
N THR A 227 -3.61 -9.89 5.27
CA THR A 227 -2.83 -11.10 4.96
C THR A 227 -2.05 -11.60 6.18
N PHE A 228 -1.46 -10.70 6.97
CA PHE A 228 -0.75 -11.06 8.19
C PHE A 228 -1.71 -11.57 9.26
N ASP A 229 -2.84 -10.89 9.46
CA ASP A 229 -3.83 -11.30 10.44
C ASP A 229 -4.46 -12.64 10.09
N GLN A 230 -4.76 -12.88 8.80
CA GLN A 230 -5.27 -14.15 8.29
C GLN A 230 -4.27 -15.29 8.52
N LEU A 231 -2.99 -15.05 8.21
CA LEU A 231 -1.92 -16.01 8.38
C LEU A 231 -1.75 -16.41 9.86
N GLU A 232 -1.71 -15.41 10.74
CA GLU A 232 -1.59 -15.64 12.19
C GLU A 232 -2.84 -16.28 12.78
N HIS A 233 -4.02 -15.96 12.25
CA HIS A 233 -5.26 -16.59 12.62
C HIS A 233 -5.21 -18.09 12.30
N ILE A 234 -4.89 -18.47 11.07
CA ILE A 234 -4.81 -19.87 10.64
C ILE A 234 -3.76 -20.62 11.46
N ALA A 235 -2.58 -20.02 11.68
CA ALA A 235 -1.54 -20.66 12.51
C ALA A 235 -2.02 -20.93 13.93
N ARG A 236 -2.73 -19.98 14.55
CA ARG A 236 -3.33 -20.15 15.89
C ARG A 236 -4.42 -21.21 15.92
N GLN A 237 -5.26 -21.29 14.87
CA GLN A 237 -6.28 -22.34 14.77
C GLN A 237 -5.65 -23.74 14.63
N ARG A 238 -4.53 -23.86 13.91
CA ARG A 238 -3.79 -25.13 13.75
C ARG A 238 -3.11 -25.57 15.05
N SER A 239 -2.54 -24.62 15.78
CA SER A 239 -1.73 -24.92 16.98
C SER A 239 -1.86 -23.83 18.04
N PRO A 240 -2.98 -23.78 18.79
CA PRO A 240 -3.26 -22.67 19.71
C PRO A 240 -2.20 -22.44 20.79
N GLN A 241 -1.48 -23.50 21.19
CA GLN A 241 -0.48 -23.44 22.27
C GLN A 241 0.92 -23.07 21.82
N THR A 242 1.25 -23.33 20.57
CA THR A 242 2.61 -23.14 20.04
C THR A 242 2.73 -22.01 19.02
N ALA A 243 1.61 -21.60 18.43
CA ALA A 243 1.63 -20.59 17.39
C ALA A 243 2.17 -19.24 17.89
N VAL A 244 3.05 -18.66 17.08
CA VAL A 244 3.65 -17.33 17.33
C VAL A 244 3.21 -16.36 16.25
N PRO A 245 3.13 -15.04 16.55
CA PRO A 245 2.89 -14.05 15.52
C PRO A 245 4.08 -13.94 14.57
N LEU A 246 3.84 -13.47 13.35
CA LEU A 246 4.90 -13.14 12.41
C LEU A 246 5.75 -12.00 12.94
N ASP A 247 7.06 -12.16 12.87
CA ASP A 247 8.04 -11.18 13.33
C ASP A 247 7.83 -9.80 12.67
N ARG A 248 8.06 -8.75 13.44
CA ARG A 248 7.84 -7.37 12.99
C ARG A 248 8.69 -6.98 11.79
N ASP A 249 9.96 -7.40 11.78
CA ASP A 249 10.87 -7.07 10.68
C ASP A 249 10.48 -7.84 9.41
N LEU A 250 9.93 -9.05 9.54
CA LEU A 250 9.36 -9.80 8.43
C LEU A 250 8.07 -9.15 7.90
N LYS A 251 7.18 -8.69 8.79
CA LYS A 251 6.01 -7.90 8.37
C LYS A 251 6.42 -6.64 7.61
N ARG A 252 7.44 -5.95 8.11
CA ARG A 252 8.02 -4.77 7.47
C ARG A 252 8.59 -5.10 6.09
N LEU A 253 9.37 -6.15 5.98
CA LEU A 253 9.96 -6.60 4.72
C LEU A 253 8.88 -6.92 3.67
N LEU A 254 7.87 -7.68 4.05
CA LEU A 254 6.78 -8.09 3.17
C LEU A 254 5.74 -6.99 2.94
N GLY A 255 5.56 -6.11 3.91
CA GLY A 255 4.60 -5.01 3.88
C GLY A 255 5.08 -3.81 3.06
N ILE A 256 6.06 -3.09 3.58
CA ILE A 256 6.51 -1.81 3.06
C ILE A 256 7.66 -1.96 2.06
N GLY A 257 8.64 -2.83 2.37
CA GLY A 257 9.85 -2.98 1.57
C GLY A 257 9.61 -3.50 0.16
N ASN A 258 8.54 -4.26 -0.03
CA ASN A 258 8.22 -4.95 -1.29
C ASN A 258 7.02 -4.35 -2.05
N ALA A 259 6.79 -3.09 -1.89
CA ALA A 259 5.51 -2.50 -2.21
C ALA A 259 5.25 -2.17 -3.67
N THR A 260 6.15 -2.34 -4.60
CA THR A 260 5.93 -1.49 -5.74
C THR A 260 6.12 -2.06 -7.12
N GLY A 261 6.72 -3.13 -7.32
CA GLY A 261 7.05 -3.45 -8.70
C GLY A 261 5.85 -3.84 -9.54
N LEU A 262 5.49 -5.06 -9.42
CA LEU A 262 4.52 -5.68 -10.34
C LEU A 262 3.07 -5.35 -10.02
N GLY A 263 2.71 -5.09 -8.77
CA GLY A 263 1.34 -4.72 -8.38
C GLY A 263 0.91 -3.37 -8.96
N MET A 264 1.86 -2.48 -9.26
CA MET A 264 1.62 -1.17 -9.84
C MET A 264 1.66 -1.16 -11.38
N ALA A 265 2.10 -2.23 -12.02
CA ALA A 265 2.21 -2.29 -13.48
C ALA A 265 0.91 -1.93 -14.21
N PRO A 266 -0.28 -2.38 -13.79
CA PRO A 266 -1.54 -1.97 -14.42
C PRO A 266 -1.78 -0.46 -14.34
N PHE A 267 -1.44 0.18 -13.21
CA PHE A 267 -1.59 1.63 -13.04
C PHE A 267 -0.59 2.42 -13.88
N VAL A 268 0.64 1.94 -13.94
CA VAL A 268 1.68 2.54 -14.78
C VAL A 268 1.26 2.55 -16.24
N VAL A 269 0.64 1.46 -16.70
CA VAL A 269 0.13 1.35 -18.08
C VAL A 269 -1.11 2.21 -18.28
N SER A 270 -2.00 2.29 -17.27
CA SER A 270 -3.26 3.04 -17.39
C SER A 270 -3.08 4.55 -17.17
N HIS A 271 -2.03 4.98 -16.45
CA HIS A 271 -1.79 6.38 -16.09
C HIS A 271 -0.32 6.77 -16.27
N PRO A 272 0.24 6.64 -17.47
CA PRO A 272 1.66 6.91 -17.72
C PRO A 272 2.05 8.35 -17.42
N GLU A 273 1.14 9.31 -17.62
CA GLU A 273 1.39 10.73 -17.39
C GLU A 273 1.62 11.05 -15.91
N LEU A 274 0.84 10.45 -15.00
CA LEU A 274 1.02 10.63 -13.56
C LEU A 274 2.38 10.11 -13.11
N LEU A 275 2.80 8.99 -13.66
CA LEU A 275 4.12 8.44 -13.38
C LEU A 275 5.23 9.35 -13.92
N HIS A 276 5.10 9.85 -15.14
CA HIS A 276 6.05 10.77 -15.74
C HIS A 276 6.17 12.08 -14.94
N GLN A 277 5.06 12.66 -14.52
CA GLN A 277 5.05 13.87 -13.69
C GLN A 277 5.75 13.63 -12.35
N TRP A 278 5.49 12.50 -11.71
CA TRP A 278 6.14 12.14 -10.45
C TRP A 278 7.66 11.97 -10.62
N PHE A 279 8.10 11.29 -11.68
CA PHE A 279 9.51 11.15 -12.00
C PHE A 279 10.18 12.50 -12.30
N ALA A 280 9.53 13.33 -13.09
CA ALA A 280 10.03 14.66 -13.40
C ALA A 280 10.21 15.50 -12.12
N ALA A 281 9.21 15.56 -11.26
CA ALA A 281 9.28 16.27 -9.98
C ALA A 281 10.41 15.73 -9.09
N ARG A 282 10.57 14.41 -9.02
CA ARG A 282 11.64 13.77 -8.26
C ARG A 282 13.03 14.09 -8.81
N GLU A 283 13.22 14.06 -10.14
CA GLU A 283 14.52 14.39 -10.75
C GLU A 283 14.88 15.86 -10.56
N ILE A 284 13.89 16.76 -10.67
CA ILE A 284 14.09 18.18 -10.35
C ILE A 284 14.54 18.36 -8.90
N ALA A 285 13.89 17.69 -7.95
CA ALA A 285 14.27 17.75 -6.54
C ALA A 285 15.70 17.22 -6.31
N LEU A 286 16.04 16.08 -6.94
CA LEU A 286 17.40 15.53 -6.86
C LEU A 286 18.44 16.43 -7.51
N ALA A 287 18.14 17.05 -8.64
CA ALA A 287 19.03 18.01 -9.28
C ALA A 287 19.30 19.21 -8.38
N ARG A 288 18.26 19.75 -7.73
CA ARG A 288 18.41 20.82 -6.74
C ARG A 288 19.32 20.42 -5.58
N VAL A 289 19.13 19.22 -5.02
CA VAL A 289 19.99 18.71 -3.95
C VAL A 289 21.45 18.58 -4.41
N ARG A 290 21.69 18.10 -5.63
CA ARG A 290 23.04 17.96 -6.19
C ARG A 290 23.71 19.30 -6.48
N SER A 291 22.94 20.35 -6.76
CA SER A 291 23.47 21.70 -7.01
C SER A 291 23.84 22.46 -5.73
N VAL A 292 23.41 21.99 -4.56
CA VAL A 292 23.75 22.62 -3.28
C VAL A 292 25.18 22.26 -2.89
N SER A 293 26.07 23.26 -2.86
CA SER A 293 27.48 23.07 -2.52
C SER A 293 27.76 22.90 -1.03
N ARG A 294 26.84 23.38 -0.17
CA ARG A 294 26.91 23.25 1.30
C ARG A 294 25.54 23.11 1.88
N VAL A 295 25.38 22.14 2.78
CA VAL A 295 24.18 22.00 3.62
C VAL A 295 24.41 22.83 4.88
N GLN A 296 23.46 23.70 5.24
CA GLN A 296 23.55 24.46 6.48
C GLN A 296 23.32 23.50 7.66
N LEU A 297 24.17 23.61 8.70
CA LEU A 297 24.10 22.76 9.89
C LEU A 297 22.72 22.82 10.56
N ALA A 298 22.10 24.01 10.61
CA ALA A 298 20.77 24.20 11.15
C ALA A 298 19.68 23.41 10.40
N GLU A 299 19.80 23.30 9.07
CA GLU A 299 18.86 22.51 8.26
C GLU A 299 19.04 21.00 8.47
N LEU A 300 20.29 20.54 8.63
CA LEU A 300 20.56 19.15 9.00
C LEU A 300 19.98 18.81 10.37
N GLN A 301 20.15 19.68 11.36
CA GLN A 301 19.59 19.49 12.70
C GLN A 301 18.05 19.45 12.66
N ARG A 302 17.43 20.32 11.86
CA ARG A 302 15.98 20.36 11.69
C ARG A 302 15.45 19.09 11.00
N ALA A 303 16.16 18.61 9.98
CA ALA A 303 15.82 17.35 9.30
C ALA A 303 15.94 16.17 10.25
N GLU A 304 17.00 16.11 11.08
CA GLU A 304 17.17 15.05 12.06
C GLU A 304 16.10 15.09 13.15
N GLN A 305 15.72 16.25 13.65
CA GLN A 305 14.62 16.40 14.60
C GLN A 305 13.29 15.90 14.01
N LEU A 306 13.02 16.24 12.74
CA LEU A 306 11.83 15.76 12.04
C LEU A 306 11.87 14.23 11.88
N ARG A 307 13.02 13.68 11.51
CA ARG A 307 13.22 12.23 11.42
C ARG A 307 12.92 11.53 12.73
N GLN A 308 13.46 12.02 13.84
CA GLN A 308 13.22 11.46 15.17
C GLN A 308 11.73 11.52 15.57
N ARG A 309 11.06 12.64 15.29
CA ARG A 309 9.61 12.76 15.53
C ARG A 309 8.81 11.73 14.75
N VAL A 310 9.13 11.54 13.46
CA VAL A 310 8.48 10.55 12.61
C VAL A 310 8.72 9.13 13.16
N LEU A 311 9.95 8.78 13.50
CA LEU A 311 10.27 7.46 14.05
C LEU A 311 9.55 7.17 15.37
N THR A 312 9.48 8.17 16.26
CA THR A 312 8.74 8.05 17.53
C THR A 312 7.25 7.79 17.25
N HIS A 313 6.66 8.54 16.33
CA HIS A 313 5.26 8.39 15.95
C HIS A 313 4.99 7.02 15.34
N LEU A 314 5.82 6.57 14.41
CA LEU A 314 5.72 5.25 13.79
C LEU A 314 5.82 4.12 14.83
N ALA A 315 6.71 4.25 15.80
CA ALA A 315 6.85 3.27 16.87
C ALA A 315 5.60 3.18 17.76
N GLN A 316 4.97 4.31 18.07
CA GLN A 316 3.72 4.34 18.84
C GLN A 316 2.57 3.64 18.13
N TRP A 317 2.46 3.82 16.82
CA TRP A 317 1.33 3.34 16.02
C TRP A 317 1.59 2.02 15.31
N ARG A 318 2.72 1.37 15.56
CA ARG A 318 3.15 0.12 14.90
C ARG A 318 3.16 0.24 13.37
N VAL A 319 3.35 1.45 12.86
CA VAL A 319 3.51 1.71 11.43
C VAL A 319 4.98 1.60 11.10
N ASP A 320 5.34 0.72 10.18
CA ASP A 320 6.74 0.46 9.84
C ASP A 320 7.17 1.33 8.67
N ASP A 321 8.09 2.25 8.91
CA ASP A 321 8.89 2.90 7.87
C ASP A 321 10.30 2.31 7.89
N PRO A 322 10.75 1.71 6.79
CA PRO A 322 12.11 1.18 6.71
C PRO A 322 13.19 2.25 6.51
N ALA A 323 12.96 3.50 6.96
CA ALA A 323 13.80 4.70 6.81
C ALA A 323 15.13 4.53 6.08
#